data_82892c30f5e5bccf9e9e78a5dff29d18
#
_entry.id   82892c30f5e5bccf9e9e78a5dff29d18
#
_cell.length_a   1.000
_cell.length_b   1.000
_cell.length_c   1.000
_cell.angle_alpha   90.00
_cell.angle_beta   90.00
_cell.angle_gamma   90.00
#
_symmetry.space_group_name_H-M   'P 1'
#
loop_
_entity.id
_entity.type
_entity.pdbx_description
1 polymer ?
#
loop_
_entity_poly.entity_id
_entity_poly.type
_entity_poly.pdbx_seq_one_letter_code
_entity_poly.pdbx_strand_id
1 'polypeptide(L)'
;DPGTIDLTYEEIEAEWNKMLQTVPQIGKFRIIHQEKKRYTFEDYSSQIGNADAALGIWVHKGVINEKLFEAHPNLKYIATLGHGFEDFDVEMTRRRGVTITNTIYGDVTIAQYAMALLMNICHNVTVQSDYTKTGYWKEKETNPQASYNQLFVPQIELYQKTMGIIIDEEALLEALESRKVYMAGLDVVANEPPQYQIPLMQSPYTFITSHIAWQPKAARLRAVDLAVKNFRSYLEGMPTSVIN
;
A
#
# COMPACT_ATOMS: atom_id res chain seq x y z
N ASP A 1 -0.37 -10.62 -7.11
CA ASP A 1 0.63 -9.80 -6.44
C ASP A 1 2.02 -10.31 -6.81
N PRO A 2 2.90 -9.50 -7.41
CA PRO A 2 4.24 -9.92 -7.75
C PRO A 2 5.03 -10.25 -6.49
N GLY A 3 5.86 -11.28 -6.54
CA GLY A 3 6.79 -11.62 -5.48
C GLY A 3 7.65 -10.42 -5.07
N THR A 4 8.01 -10.36 -3.80
CA THR A 4 8.90 -9.35 -3.23
C THR A 4 10.06 -10.02 -2.51
N ILE A 5 10.95 -9.23 -1.93
CA ILE A 5 12.12 -9.73 -1.20
C ILE A 5 11.73 -10.73 -0.08
N ASP A 6 10.59 -10.52 0.56
CA ASP A 6 10.15 -11.27 1.74
C ASP A 6 8.96 -12.20 1.50
N LEU A 7 8.42 -12.23 0.27
CA LEU A 7 7.25 -13.02 -0.10
C LEU A 7 7.33 -13.45 -1.56
N THR A 8 7.59 -14.73 -1.82
CA THR A 8 7.71 -15.28 -3.17
C THR A 8 6.34 -15.56 -3.81
N TYR A 9 6.33 -15.81 -5.12
CA TYR A 9 5.11 -16.24 -5.83
C TYR A 9 4.57 -17.55 -5.30
N GLU A 10 5.43 -18.50 -5.02
CA GLU A 10 5.08 -19.81 -4.49
C GLU A 10 4.44 -19.71 -3.11
N GLU A 11 4.95 -18.82 -2.24
CA GLU A 11 4.37 -18.57 -0.92
C GLU A 11 2.98 -17.94 -1.01
N ILE A 12 2.80 -16.97 -1.94
CA ILE A 12 1.49 -16.33 -2.18
C ILE A 12 0.50 -17.35 -2.74
N GLU A 13 0.91 -18.15 -3.72
CA GLU A 13 0.08 -19.19 -4.32
C GLU A 13 -0.32 -20.25 -3.28
N ALA A 14 0.63 -20.68 -2.46
CA ALA A 14 0.36 -21.63 -1.38
C ALA A 14 -0.67 -21.09 -0.40
N GLU A 15 -0.59 -19.81 -0.03
CA GLU A 15 -1.57 -19.20 0.86
C GLU A 15 -2.96 -19.09 0.21
N TRP A 16 -3.05 -18.68 -1.06
CA TRP A 16 -4.31 -18.69 -1.80
C TRP A 16 -4.92 -20.09 -1.86
N ASN A 17 -4.14 -21.11 -2.23
CA ASN A 17 -4.60 -22.49 -2.28
C ASN A 17 -5.10 -22.96 -0.92
N LYS A 18 -4.34 -22.75 0.13
CA LYS A 18 -4.68 -23.09 1.50
C LYS A 18 -6.01 -22.45 1.91
N MET A 19 -6.15 -21.13 1.69
CA MET A 19 -7.33 -20.41 2.10
C MET A 19 -8.57 -20.78 1.27
N LEU A 20 -8.44 -20.89 -0.05
CA LEU A 20 -9.56 -21.25 -0.93
C LEU A 20 -10.09 -22.66 -0.63
N GLN A 21 -9.23 -23.62 -0.27
CA GLN A 21 -9.65 -24.96 0.14
C GLN A 21 -10.51 -24.97 1.42
N THR A 22 -10.50 -23.90 2.21
CA THR A 22 -11.37 -23.77 3.39
C THR A 22 -12.80 -23.35 3.05
N VAL A 23 -13.09 -23.00 1.80
CA VAL A 23 -14.40 -22.52 1.36
C VAL A 23 -15.26 -23.71 0.95
N PRO A 24 -16.35 -24.07 1.70
CA PRO A 24 -17.05 -25.35 1.52
C PRO A 24 -17.72 -25.52 0.16
N GLN A 25 -18.09 -24.44 -0.50
CA GLN A 25 -18.86 -24.46 -1.76
C GLN A 25 -18.03 -23.97 -2.95
N ILE A 26 -16.71 -23.96 -2.81
CA ILE A 26 -15.87 -23.52 -3.90
C ILE A 26 -15.94 -24.52 -5.04
N GLY A 27 -16.20 -23.99 -6.24
CA GLY A 27 -16.14 -24.77 -7.46
C GLY A 27 -14.70 -24.97 -7.96
N LYS A 28 -14.53 -25.04 -9.26
CA LYS A 28 -13.20 -25.06 -9.87
C LYS A 28 -12.59 -23.65 -9.77
N PHE A 29 -11.36 -23.57 -9.28
CA PHE A 29 -10.61 -22.31 -9.29
C PHE A 29 -9.24 -22.51 -9.96
N ARG A 30 -8.65 -21.43 -10.38
CA ARG A 30 -7.27 -21.35 -10.88
C ARG A 30 -6.61 -20.11 -10.28
N ILE A 31 -5.35 -20.22 -10.00
CA ILE A 31 -4.52 -19.10 -9.55
C ILE A 31 -3.70 -18.63 -10.74
N ILE A 32 -3.70 -17.33 -10.97
CA ILE A 32 -2.99 -16.71 -12.08
C ILE A 32 -1.93 -15.79 -11.49
N HIS A 33 -0.68 -16.03 -11.80
CA HIS A 33 0.42 -15.17 -11.39
C HIS A 33 0.43 -13.89 -12.21
N GLN A 34 0.64 -12.77 -11.52
CA GLN A 34 0.80 -11.50 -12.19
C GLN A 34 2.26 -11.35 -12.66
N GLU A 35 2.47 -11.49 -13.96
CA GLU A 35 3.80 -11.39 -14.58
C GLU A 35 4.22 -9.94 -14.88
N LYS A 36 3.25 -9.04 -15.04
CA LYS A 36 3.46 -7.62 -15.37
C LYS A 36 3.26 -6.74 -14.14
N LYS A 37 4.00 -5.64 -14.06
CA LYS A 37 3.80 -4.63 -13.01
C LYS A 37 2.46 -3.90 -13.11
N ARG A 38 1.91 -3.78 -14.30
CA ARG A 38 0.60 -3.17 -14.56
C ARG A 38 -0.15 -4.01 -15.57
N TYR A 39 -1.41 -4.28 -15.28
CA TYR A 39 -2.33 -5.00 -16.15
C TYR A 39 -3.27 -4.01 -16.82
N THR A 40 -3.52 -4.22 -18.10
CA THR A 40 -4.54 -3.52 -18.86
C THR A 40 -5.90 -4.17 -18.68
N PHE A 41 -6.94 -3.52 -19.20
CA PHE A 41 -8.27 -4.12 -19.29
C PHE A 41 -8.23 -5.48 -20.03
N GLU A 42 -7.51 -5.55 -21.16
CA GLU A 42 -7.39 -6.76 -21.98
C GLU A 42 -6.69 -7.90 -21.22
N ASP A 43 -5.67 -7.58 -20.43
CA ASP A 43 -4.99 -8.56 -19.60
C ASP A 43 -5.97 -9.20 -18.59
N TYR A 44 -6.73 -8.39 -17.85
CA TYR A 44 -7.71 -8.91 -16.89
C TYR A 44 -8.85 -9.64 -17.58
N SER A 45 -9.40 -9.09 -18.66
CA SER A 45 -10.48 -9.69 -19.42
C SER A 45 -10.11 -11.09 -19.93
N SER A 46 -8.90 -11.25 -20.49
CA SER A 46 -8.41 -12.57 -20.95
C SER A 46 -8.26 -13.58 -19.81
N GLN A 47 -7.91 -13.12 -18.63
CA GLN A 47 -7.71 -13.96 -17.46
C GLN A 47 -9.01 -14.36 -16.76
N ILE A 48 -10.02 -13.50 -16.75
CA ILE A 48 -11.33 -13.76 -16.12
C ILE A 48 -12.05 -14.90 -16.88
N GLY A 49 -12.08 -14.85 -18.22
CA GLY A 49 -12.77 -15.86 -19.01
C GLY A 49 -14.25 -16.01 -18.62
N ASN A 50 -14.68 -17.23 -18.29
CA ASN A 50 -16.06 -17.54 -17.88
C ASN A 50 -16.21 -17.68 -16.36
N ALA A 51 -15.36 -17.05 -15.56
CA ALA A 51 -15.42 -17.14 -14.10
C ALA A 51 -16.65 -16.41 -13.53
N ASP A 52 -17.24 -16.99 -12.50
CA ASP A 52 -18.33 -16.38 -11.72
C ASP A 52 -17.80 -15.41 -10.67
N ALA A 53 -16.55 -15.57 -10.25
CA ALA A 53 -15.88 -14.73 -9.26
C ALA A 53 -14.40 -14.50 -9.63
N ALA A 54 -13.91 -13.32 -9.29
CA ALA A 54 -12.50 -12.96 -9.43
C ALA A 54 -11.99 -12.39 -8.11
N LEU A 55 -10.94 -12.98 -7.56
CA LEU A 55 -10.32 -12.58 -6.31
C LEU A 55 -8.91 -12.07 -6.57
N GLY A 56 -8.49 -11.08 -5.81
CA GLY A 56 -7.13 -10.56 -5.92
C GLY A 56 -6.93 -9.51 -7.02
N ILE A 57 -8.00 -8.93 -7.52
CA ILE A 57 -7.91 -7.85 -8.50
C ILE A 57 -7.48 -6.56 -7.78
N TRP A 58 -6.40 -5.95 -8.26
CA TRP A 58 -6.07 -4.59 -7.90
C TRP A 58 -7.03 -3.62 -8.59
N VAL A 59 -7.61 -2.72 -7.83
CA VAL A 59 -8.45 -1.66 -8.38
C VAL A 59 -7.55 -0.68 -9.12
N HIS A 60 -7.62 -0.71 -10.45
CA HIS A 60 -6.97 0.28 -11.30
C HIS A 60 -8.03 1.00 -12.11
N LYS A 61 -7.86 2.30 -12.24
CA LYS A 61 -8.72 3.15 -13.05
C LYS A 61 -8.91 2.54 -14.46
N GLY A 62 -10.16 2.30 -14.81
CA GLY A 62 -10.53 1.78 -16.13
C GLY A 62 -10.58 0.26 -16.26
N VAL A 63 -10.26 -0.54 -15.25
CA VAL A 63 -10.40 -2.01 -15.29
C VAL A 63 -11.81 -2.46 -14.96
N ILE A 64 -12.36 -2.03 -13.83
CA ILE A 64 -13.75 -2.34 -13.45
C ILE A 64 -14.69 -1.32 -14.09
N ASN A 65 -15.19 -1.63 -15.26
CA ASN A 65 -16.03 -0.75 -16.08
C ASN A 65 -17.13 -1.55 -16.80
N GLU A 66 -18.04 -0.85 -17.50
CA GLU A 66 -19.15 -1.47 -18.25
C GLU A 66 -18.68 -2.58 -19.21
N LYS A 67 -17.58 -2.35 -19.95
CA LYS A 67 -17.04 -3.32 -20.92
C LYS A 67 -16.64 -4.64 -20.27
N LEU A 68 -16.15 -4.60 -19.01
CA LEU A 68 -15.78 -5.81 -18.27
C LEU A 68 -17.00 -6.71 -18.07
N PHE A 69 -18.11 -6.13 -17.63
CA PHE A 69 -19.35 -6.89 -17.36
C PHE A 69 -20.11 -7.28 -18.62
N GLU A 70 -19.96 -6.55 -19.71
CA GLU A 70 -20.46 -6.97 -21.03
C GLU A 70 -19.68 -8.16 -21.56
N ALA A 71 -18.35 -8.15 -21.41
CA ALA A 71 -17.50 -9.27 -21.82
C ALA A 71 -17.65 -10.49 -20.92
N HIS A 72 -18.00 -10.30 -19.63
CA HIS A 72 -18.05 -11.36 -18.63
C HIS A 72 -19.40 -11.38 -17.88
N PRO A 73 -20.52 -11.74 -18.54
CA PRO A 73 -21.85 -11.67 -17.94
C PRO A 73 -22.06 -12.63 -16.75
N ASN A 74 -21.22 -13.65 -16.64
CA ASN A 74 -21.23 -14.60 -15.51
C ASN A 74 -20.56 -14.04 -14.26
N LEU A 75 -19.73 -13.02 -14.38
CA LEU A 75 -19.01 -12.45 -13.23
C LEU A 75 -19.98 -11.77 -12.27
N LYS A 76 -20.10 -12.31 -11.05
CA LYS A 76 -21.04 -11.83 -10.01
C LYS A 76 -20.34 -11.35 -8.76
N TYR A 77 -19.04 -11.64 -8.62
CA TYR A 77 -18.28 -11.27 -7.44
C TYR A 77 -16.86 -10.87 -7.77
N ILE A 78 -16.39 -9.79 -7.15
CA ILE A 78 -15.00 -9.34 -7.20
C ILE A 78 -14.51 -9.06 -5.79
N ALA A 79 -13.38 -9.66 -5.39
CA ALA A 79 -12.62 -9.24 -4.22
C ALA A 79 -11.40 -8.44 -4.64
N THR A 80 -11.31 -7.19 -4.22
CA THR A 80 -10.12 -6.36 -4.42
C THR A 80 -9.14 -6.55 -3.28
N LEU A 81 -7.84 -6.36 -3.53
CA LEU A 81 -6.78 -6.44 -2.51
C LEU A 81 -6.38 -5.05 -1.98
N GLY A 82 -7.27 -4.12 -1.93
CA GLY A 82 -6.98 -2.77 -1.45
C GLY A 82 -8.12 -2.22 -0.61
N HIS A 83 -7.84 -1.15 0.10
CA HIS A 83 -8.82 -0.34 0.83
C HIS A 83 -9.66 0.52 -0.10
N GLY A 84 -8.99 1.21 -1.05
CA GLY A 84 -9.58 2.20 -1.95
C GLY A 84 -10.55 1.57 -2.94
N PHE A 85 -11.54 2.33 -3.34
CA PHE A 85 -12.54 1.95 -4.34
C PHE A 85 -12.97 3.15 -5.22
N GLU A 86 -12.19 4.22 -5.17
CA GLU A 86 -12.49 5.48 -5.86
C GLU A 86 -12.31 5.38 -7.38
N ASP A 87 -11.64 4.34 -7.85
CA ASP A 87 -11.27 4.17 -9.25
C ASP A 87 -12.34 3.53 -10.13
N PHE A 88 -13.50 3.16 -9.58
CA PHE A 88 -14.61 2.60 -10.35
C PHE A 88 -15.97 3.14 -9.92
N ASP A 89 -16.95 3.05 -10.83
CA ASP A 89 -18.32 3.49 -10.59
C ASP A 89 -19.10 2.44 -9.77
N VAL A 90 -19.22 2.71 -8.47
CA VAL A 90 -19.96 1.88 -7.50
C VAL A 90 -21.43 1.68 -7.91
N GLU A 91 -22.10 2.73 -8.41
CA GLU A 91 -23.49 2.65 -8.84
C GLU A 91 -23.67 1.79 -10.09
N MET A 92 -22.71 1.84 -11.01
CA MET A 92 -22.71 0.98 -12.18
C MET A 92 -22.59 -0.50 -11.77
N THR A 93 -21.68 -0.83 -10.88
CA THR A 93 -21.48 -2.23 -10.41
C THR A 93 -22.72 -2.74 -9.67
N ARG A 94 -23.38 -1.90 -8.88
CA ARG A 94 -24.64 -2.22 -8.21
C ARG A 94 -25.76 -2.51 -9.23
N ARG A 95 -25.93 -1.68 -10.26
CA ARG A 95 -26.92 -1.91 -11.33
C ARG A 95 -26.67 -3.21 -12.10
N ARG A 96 -25.43 -3.63 -12.25
CA ARG A 96 -25.04 -4.90 -12.87
C ARG A 96 -25.23 -6.13 -11.98
N GLY A 97 -25.58 -5.94 -10.71
CA GLY A 97 -25.78 -7.02 -9.75
C GLY A 97 -24.48 -7.78 -9.44
N VAL A 98 -23.34 -7.07 -9.51
CA VAL A 98 -22.03 -7.63 -9.15
C VAL A 98 -21.68 -7.14 -7.76
N THR A 99 -21.39 -8.04 -6.85
CA THR A 99 -20.92 -7.70 -5.51
C THR A 99 -19.41 -7.48 -5.51
N ILE A 100 -18.97 -6.33 -5.04
CA ILE A 100 -17.55 -6.01 -4.88
C ILE A 100 -17.24 -5.84 -3.40
N THR A 101 -16.16 -6.49 -2.96
CA THR A 101 -15.65 -6.37 -1.61
C THR A 101 -14.21 -5.87 -1.61
N ASN A 102 -13.84 -5.11 -0.60
CA ASN A 102 -12.47 -4.68 -0.39
C ASN A 102 -11.82 -5.39 0.80
N THR A 103 -10.52 -5.21 1.00
CA THR A 103 -9.78 -5.79 2.12
C THR A 103 -9.13 -4.70 2.96
N ILE A 104 -9.56 -4.61 4.21
CA ILE A 104 -9.01 -3.68 5.20
C ILE A 104 -7.89 -4.39 5.96
N TYR A 105 -6.73 -4.55 5.36
CA TYR A 105 -5.62 -5.34 5.89
C TYR A 105 -4.46 -4.52 6.44
N GLY A 106 -4.38 -3.25 6.06
CA GLY A 106 -3.20 -2.40 6.25
C GLY A 106 -3.23 -1.52 7.50
N ASP A 107 -4.32 -1.48 8.25
CA ASP A 107 -4.54 -0.59 9.40
C ASP A 107 -3.39 -0.61 10.41
N VAL A 108 -3.01 -1.79 10.92
CA VAL A 108 -1.90 -1.94 11.86
C VAL A 108 -0.57 -1.55 11.21
N THR A 109 -0.33 -2.00 9.99
CA THR A 109 0.96 -1.80 9.30
C THR A 109 1.16 -0.34 8.91
N ILE A 110 0.12 0.32 8.40
CA ILE A 110 0.14 1.73 8.04
C ILE A 110 0.36 2.60 9.29
N ALA A 111 -0.32 2.28 10.39
CA ALA A 111 -0.11 2.98 11.66
C ALA A 111 1.33 2.84 12.17
N GLN A 112 1.90 1.64 12.12
CA GLN A 112 3.30 1.42 12.48
C GLN A 112 4.26 2.19 11.57
N TYR A 113 3.98 2.24 10.27
CA TYR A 113 4.80 2.96 9.31
C TYR A 113 4.75 4.47 9.54
N ALA A 114 3.56 5.02 9.80
CA ALA A 114 3.40 6.43 10.18
C ALA A 114 4.21 6.78 11.44
N MET A 115 4.20 5.91 12.45
CA MET A 115 5.03 6.09 13.65
C MET A 115 6.53 6.00 13.34
N ALA A 116 6.95 5.11 12.45
CA ALA A 116 8.35 5.01 12.02
C ALA A 116 8.81 6.30 11.31
N LEU A 117 8.00 6.85 10.41
CA LEU A 117 8.27 8.14 9.77
C LEU A 117 8.35 9.26 10.80
N LEU A 118 7.41 9.33 11.74
CA LEU A 118 7.41 10.33 12.81
C LEU A 118 8.68 10.26 13.63
N MET A 119 9.06 9.09 14.10
CA MET A 119 10.28 8.92 14.91
C MET A 119 11.54 9.24 14.11
N ASN A 120 11.57 8.91 12.82
CA ASN A 120 12.70 9.29 11.96
C ASN A 120 12.80 10.81 11.78
N ILE A 121 11.67 11.52 11.63
CA ILE A 121 11.65 12.99 11.58
C ILE A 121 12.20 13.61 12.88
N CYS A 122 11.80 13.06 14.01
CA CYS A 122 12.19 13.61 15.32
C CYS A 122 13.69 13.40 15.61
N HIS A 123 14.23 12.25 15.22
CA HIS A 123 15.57 11.84 15.65
C HIS A 123 16.57 11.70 14.51
N ASN A 124 16.15 11.79 13.25
CA ASN A 124 17.01 11.68 12.07
C ASN A 124 17.95 10.44 12.13
N VAL A 125 17.43 9.30 12.61
CA VAL A 125 18.24 8.09 12.92
C VAL A 125 19.03 7.63 11.70
N THR A 126 18.42 7.64 10.51
CA THR A 126 19.08 7.23 9.27
C THR A 126 20.28 8.13 8.97
N VAL A 127 20.09 9.44 9.00
CA VAL A 127 21.15 10.42 8.72
C VAL A 127 22.30 10.30 9.74
N GLN A 128 21.97 10.18 11.03
CA GLN A 128 22.97 9.99 12.09
C GLN A 128 23.74 8.67 11.91
N SER A 129 23.04 7.59 11.55
CA SER A 129 23.67 6.29 11.29
C SER A 129 24.63 6.35 10.11
N ASP A 130 24.23 6.96 9.00
CA ASP A 130 25.06 7.08 7.81
C ASP A 130 26.31 7.93 8.10
N TYR A 131 26.14 9.03 8.80
CA TYR A 131 27.24 9.86 9.24
C TYR A 131 28.24 9.09 10.10
N THR A 132 27.74 8.33 11.07
CA THR A 132 28.56 7.50 11.94
C THR A 132 29.37 6.45 11.15
N LYS A 133 28.70 5.77 10.19
CA LYS A 133 29.34 4.71 9.38
C LYS A 133 30.32 5.24 8.36
N THR A 134 30.08 6.43 7.80
CA THR A 134 30.87 6.94 6.67
C THR A 134 32.09 7.75 7.07
N GLY A 135 32.22 8.21 8.29
CA GLY A 135 33.39 9.01 8.58
C GLY A 135 33.65 9.38 10.02
N TYR A 136 32.63 9.60 10.84
CA TYR A 136 32.82 10.25 12.12
C TYR A 136 33.62 9.41 13.14
N TRP A 137 33.29 8.15 13.31
CA TRP A 137 34.07 7.28 14.20
C TRP A 137 35.45 6.96 13.64
N LYS A 138 35.61 6.98 12.30
CA LYS A 138 36.90 6.80 11.65
C LYS A 138 37.82 7.98 11.89
N GLU A 139 37.31 9.19 11.98
CA GLU A 139 38.12 10.36 12.40
C GLU A 139 38.66 10.21 13.80
N LYS A 140 37.92 9.56 14.70
CA LYS A 140 38.39 9.29 16.06
C LYS A 140 39.65 8.39 16.13
N GLU A 141 39.84 7.48 15.18
CA GLU A 141 41.03 6.62 15.09
C GLU A 141 42.27 7.44 14.83
N THR A 142 42.15 8.54 14.09
CA THR A 142 43.28 9.43 13.73
C THR A 142 43.37 10.67 14.62
N ASN A 143 42.30 11.06 15.29
CA ASN A 143 42.24 12.19 16.20
C ASN A 143 41.60 11.82 17.54
N PRO A 144 42.40 11.40 18.54
CA PRO A 144 41.91 11.00 19.85
C PRO A 144 41.11 12.08 20.60
N GLN A 145 41.25 13.36 20.22
CA GLN A 145 40.53 14.49 20.81
C GLN A 145 39.16 14.71 20.17
N ALA A 146 38.84 14.04 19.06
CA ALA A 146 37.55 14.14 18.45
C ALA A 146 36.45 13.62 19.40
N SER A 147 35.33 14.33 19.47
CA SER A 147 34.18 13.88 20.26
C SER A 147 33.56 12.61 19.61
N TYR A 148 33.16 11.63 20.39
CA TYR A 148 32.56 10.39 19.90
C TYR A 148 31.03 10.39 19.97
N ASN A 149 30.42 11.40 20.55
CA ASN A 149 28.98 11.53 20.78
C ASN A 149 28.42 12.82 20.23
N GLN A 150 28.90 13.27 19.07
CA GLN A 150 28.44 14.50 18.46
C GLN A 150 27.10 14.29 17.72
N LEU A 151 26.19 15.22 17.92
CA LEU A 151 24.95 15.31 17.18
C LEU A 151 25.23 16.00 15.82
N PHE A 152 24.98 15.28 14.72
CA PHE A 152 25.25 15.79 13.38
C PHE A 152 24.07 16.63 12.83
N VAL A 153 22.85 16.19 13.11
CA VAL A 153 21.61 16.92 12.75
C VAL A 153 20.75 17.11 13.99
N PRO A 154 19.99 18.21 14.06
CA PRO A 154 19.13 18.48 15.21
C PRO A 154 18.14 17.34 15.45
N GLN A 155 17.85 17.12 16.73
CA GLN A 155 16.77 16.25 17.18
C GLN A 155 15.72 17.08 17.92
N ILE A 156 14.49 16.59 17.90
CA ILE A 156 13.38 17.19 18.65
C ILE A 156 12.68 16.13 19.48
N GLU A 157 12.21 16.53 20.65
CA GLU A 157 11.29 15.71 21.45
C GLU A 157 9.84 15.96 21.02
N LEU A 158 9.00 14.93 21.11
CA LEU A 158 7.57 15.05 20.82
C LEU A 158 6.80 15.79 21.91
N TYR A 159 7.39 15.96 23.09
CA TYR A 159 6.72 16.65 24.20
C TYR A 159 6.28 18.05 23.80
N GLN A 160 4.99 18.35 24.03
CA GLN A 160 4.34 19.60 23.65
C GLN A 160 4.43 19.96 22.15
N LYS A 161 4.59 18.99 21.28
CA LYS A 161 4.53 19.16 19.82
C LYS A 161 3.18 18.72 19.28
N THR A 162 2.77 19.34 18.19
CA THR A 162 1.55 18.98 17.47
C THR A 162 1.92 18.11 16.27
N MET A 163 1.31 16.94 16.16
CA MET A 163 1.31 16.13 14.95
C MET A 163 0.05 16.45 14.14
N GLY A 164 0.22 16.75 12.86
CA GLY A 164 -0.88 16.98 11.94
C GLY A 164 -0.89 15.94 10.82
N ILE A 165 -2.06 15.68 10.26
CA ILE A 165 -2.23 14.97 8.99
C ILE A 165 -2.56 16.03 7.95
N ILE A 166 -1.75 16.11 6.87
CA ILE A 166 -1.86 17.15 5.85
C ILE A 166 -2.17 16.44 4.52
N ILE A 167 -3.16 16.97 3.79
CA ILE A 167 -3.65 16.39 2.54
C ILE A 167 -3.34 17.31 1.34
N ASP A 168 -3.13 18.61 1.57
CA ASP A 168 -2.81 19.59 0.53
C ASP A 168 -1.28 19.74 0.38
N GLU A 169 -0.75 19.33 -0.76
CA GLU A 169 0.70 19.33 -1.03
C GLU A 169 1.30 20.73 -1.20
N GLU A 170 0.56 21.66 -1.77
CA GLU A 170 1.02 23.05 -1.95
C GLU A 170 1.08 23.77 -0.61
N ALA A 171 0.00 23.66 0.17
CA ALA A 171 -0.04 24.21 1.52
C ALA A 171 1.01 23.57 2.44
N LEU A 172 1.30 22.28 2.28
CA LEU A 172 2.37 21.61 3.01
C LEU A 172 3.74 22.20 2.66
N LEU A 173 4.01 22.39 1.36
CA LEU A 173 5.29 22.94 0.90
C LEU A 173 5.51 24.36 1.47
N GLU A 174 4.51 25.24 1.38
CA GLU A 174 4.57 26.59 1.97
C GLU A 174 4.81 26.55 3.49
N ALA A 175 4.14 25.62 4.18
CA ALA A 175 4.30 25.47 5.62
C ALA A 175 5.70 24.95 6.01
N LEU A 176 6.31 24.12 5.19
CA LEU A 176 7.70 23.65 5.36
C LEU A 176 8.72 24.76 5.10
N GLU A 177 8.55 25.51 4.01
CA GLU A 177 9.43 26.63 3.64
C GLU A 177 9.38 27.76 4.67
N SER A 178 8.19 28.12 5.12
CA SER A 178 7.99 29.11 6.20
C SER A 178 8.36 28.60 7.60
N ARG A 179 8.76 27.33 7.73
CA ARG A 179 9.11 26.69 9.01
C ARG A 179 7.95 26.63 10.00
N LYS A 180 6.71 26.81 9.55
CA LYS A 180 5.49 26.58 10.34
C LYS A 180 5.31 25.09 10.65
N VAL A 181 5.68 24.22 9.69
CA VAL A 181 5.85 22.78 9.87
C VAL A 181 7.34 22.48 9.93
N TYR A 182 7.78 21.70 10.90
CA TYR A 182 9.19 21.36 11.10
C TYR A 182 9.69 20.44 9.99
N MET A 183 9.04 19.30 9.81
CA MET A 183 9.32 18.30 8.77
C MET A 183 8.07 17.49 8.45
N ALA A 184 8.04 16.85 7.29
CA ALA A 184 6.96 15.95 6.89
C ALA A 184 7.49 14.58 6.49
N GLY A 185 6.76 13.52 6.88
CA GLY A 185 6.98 12.15 6.44
C GLY A 185 5.79 11.69 5.59
N LEU A 186 6.04 11.32 4.35
CA LEU A 186 5.02 10.98 3.37
C LEU A 186 5.30 9.59 2.79
N ASP A 187 4.29 8.76 2.70
CA ASP A 187 4.37 7.50 1.96
C ASP A 187 3.58 7.56 0.65
N VAL A 188 2.73 8.58 0.52
CA VAL A 188 1.86 8.81 -0.65
C VAL A 188 1.96 10.26 -1.11
N VAL A 189 1.73 10.48 -2.41
CA VAL A 189 1.60 11.78 -3.04
C VAL A 189 0.37 11.80 -3.94
N ALA A 190 -0.14 13.00 -4.24
CA ALA A 190 -1.43 13.17 -4.94
C ALA A 190 -1.49 12.48 -6.31
N ASN A 191 -0.37 12.39 -7.04
CA ASN A 191 -0.30 11.77 -8.36
C ASN A 191 0.76 10.68 -8.38
N GLU A 192 0.37 9.42 -8.28
CA GLU A 192 1.25 8.27 -8.23
C GLU A 192 1.20 7.38 -9.48
N PRO A 193 2.37 6.95 -10.02
CA PRO A 193 3.69 7.52 -9.72
C PRO A 193 3.81 8.93 -10.28
N PRO A 194 4.51 9.84 -9.58
CA PRO A 194 4.72 11.18 -10.09
C PRO A 194 5.48 11.14 -11.42
N GLN A 195 4.96 11.84 -12.43
CA GLN A 195 5.57 11.85 -13.79
C GLN A 195 6.90 12.58 -13.83
N TYR A 196 7.11 13.50 -12.90
CA TYR A 196 8.34 14.25 -12.72
C TYR A 196 8.58 14.49 -11.23
N GLN A 197 9.78 14.96 -10.93
CA GLN A 197 10.15 15.31 -9.58
C GLN A 197 9.30 16.48 -9.06
N ILE A 198 8.41 16.21 -8.12
CA ILE A 198 7.55 17.23 -7.51
C ILE A 198 8.34 18.07 -6.48
N PRO A 199 7.96 19.32 -6.21
CA PRO A 199 8.69 20.20 -5.28
C PRO A 199 8.90 19.60 -3.88
N LEU A 200 7.93 18.86 -3.36
CA LEU A 200 8.07 18.17 -2.07
C LEU A 200 9.23 17.16 -2.05
N MET A 201 9.53 16.49 -3.16
CA MET A 201 10.68 15.56 -3.26
C MET A 201 12.04 16.29 -3.20
N GLN A 202 12.07 17.57 -3.50
CA GLN A 202 13.29 18.38 -3.45
C GLN A 202 13.47 19.10 -2.12
N SER A 203 12.45 19.14 -1.30
CA SER A 203 12.49 19.81 0.01
C SER A 203 13.40 19.04 0.97
N PRO A 204 14.37 19.69 1.63
CA PRO A 204 15.20 19.06 2.64
C PRO A 204 14.43 18.74 3.94
N TYR A 205 13.17 19.14 4.01
CA TYR A 205 12.29 18.97 5.16
C TYR A 205 11.26 17.86 4.97
N THR A 206 11.45 17.00 3.96
CA THR A 206 10.57 15.86 3.70
C THR A 206 11.33 14.55 3.72
N PHE A 207 10.67 13.51 4.23
CA PHE A 207 11.00 12.10 3.97
C PHE A 207 9.86 11.51 3.15
N ILE A 208 10.17 10.98 1.97
CA ILE A 208 9.17 10.43 1.07
C ILE A 208 9.56 8.98 0.75
N THR A 209 8.58 8.09 0.88
CA THR A 209 8.68 6.70 0.47
C THR A 209 7.66 6.40 -0.62
N SER A 210 7.82 5.31 -1.35
CA SER A 210 7.12 5.04 -2.60
C SER A 210 5.87 4.18 -2.41
N HIS A 211 4.99 4.57 -1.51
CA HIS A 211 3.71 3.90 -1.22
C HIS A 211 3.93 2.44 -0.81
N ILE A 212 4.78 2.24 0.19
CA ILE A 212 5.23 0.91 0.63
C ILE A 212 4.76 0.51 2.03
N ALA A 213 4.03 1.37 2.73
CA ALA A 213 3.54 1.10 4.09
C ALA A 213 2.66 -0.17 4.18
N TRP A 214 2.04 -0.59 3.08
CA TRP A 214 1.20 -1.77 2.98
C TRP A 214 1.97 -3.07 2.72
N GLN A 215 3.24 -3.01 2.33
CA GLN A 215 4.01 -4.14 1.77
C GLN A 215 4.47 -5.23 2.74
N PRO A 216 4.55 -5.07 4.08
CA PRO A 216 5.02 -6.15 4.94
C PRO A 216 4.33 -7.48 4.67
N LYS A 217 5.10 -8.57 4.64
CA LYS A 217 4.63 -9.95 4.35
C LYS A 217 3.35 -10.30 5.13
N ALA A 218 3.34 -10.02 6.44
CA ALA A 218 2.18 -10.32 7.28
C ALA A 218 0.90 -9.56 6.85
N ALA A 219 1.03 -8.31 6.38
CA ALA A 219 -0.10 -7.54 5.88
C ALA A 219 -0.64 -8.12 4.57
N ARG A 220 0.24 -8.51 3.67
CA ARG A 220 -0.13 -9.08 2.37
C ARG A 220 -0.79 -10.45 2.50
N LEU A 221 -0.30 -11.31 3.39
CA LEU A 221 -0.96 -12.59 3.70
C LEU A 221 -2.33 -12.36 4.34
N ARG A 222 -2.46 -11.35 5.20
CA ARG A 222 -3.75 -10.94 5.77
C ARG A 222 -4.75 -10.47 4.71
N ALA A 223 -4.28 -9.79 3.65
CA ALA A 223 -5.13 -9.39 2.53
C ALA A 223 -5.73 -10.61 1.80
N VAL A 224 -4.93 -11.66 1.56
CA VAL A 224 -5.41 -12.93 1.00
C VAL A 224 -6.47 -13.56 1.89
N ASP A 225 -6.19 -13.68 3.19
CA ASP A 225 -7.12 -14.23 4.17
C ASP A 225 -8.47 -13.47 4.19
N LEU A 226 -8.43 -12.15 4.21
CA LEU A 226 -9.63 -11.31 4.19
C LEU A 226 -10.40 -11.44 2.88
N ALA A 227 -9.74 -11.47 1.72
CA ALA A 227 -10.40 -11.64 0.44
C ALA A 227 -11.16 -12.99 0.37
N VAL A 228 -10.56 -14.07 0.86
CA VAL A 228 -11.21 -15.38 0.89
C VAL A 228 -12.34 -15.43 1.92
N LYS A 229 -12.19 -14.80 3.09
CA LYS A 229 -13.27 -14.67 4.07
C LYS A 229 -14.46 -13.90 3.54
N ASN A 230 -14.23 -12.80 2.86
CA ASN A 230 -15.29 -12.01 2.21
C ASN A 230 -16.00 -12.84 1.13
N PHE A 231 -15.25 -13.58 0.31
CA PHE A 231 -15.83 -14.47 -0.69
C PHE A 231 -16.67 -15.58 -0.08
N ARG A 232 -16.19 -16.18 0.99
CA ARG A 232 -16.97 -17.18 1.74
C ARG A 232 -18.28 -16.59 2.26
N SER A 233 -18.24 -15.43 2.91
CA SER A 233 -19.44 -14.76 3.40
C SER A 233 -20.42 -14.42 2.27
N TYR A 234 -19.91 -14.07 1.09
CA TYR A 234 -20.75 -13.89 -0.11
C TYR A 234 -21.46 -15.19 -0.52
N LEU A 235 -20.77 -16.32 -0.57
CA LEU A 235 -21.36 -17.62 -0.92
C LEU A 235 -22.38 -18.09 0.12
N GLU A 236 -22.22 -17.71 1.38
CA GLU A 236 -23.15 -17.98 2.47
C GLU A 236 -24.38 -17.04 2.48
N GLY A 237 -24.47 -16.09 1.52
CA GLY A 237 -25.55 -15.12 1.40
C GLY A 237 -25.49 -13.94 2.39
N MET A 238 -24.39 -13.79 3.10
CA MET A 238 -24.15 -12.73 4.10
C MET A 238 -22.86 -11.97 3.79
N PRO A 239 -22.75 -11.30 2.65
CA PRO A 239 -21.51 -10.66 2.23
C PRO A 239 -21.04 -9.59 3.21
N THR A 240 -19.76 -9.56 3.51
CA THR A 240 -19.08 -8.58 4.37
C THR A 240 -18.12 -7.71 3.56
N SER A 241 -17.80 -6.53 4.08
CA SER A 241 -16.89 -5.56 3.41
C SER A 241 -17.34 -5.18 1.99
N VAL A 242 -18.66 -5.17 1.75
CA VAL A 242 -19.25 -4.77 0.47
C VAL A 242 -19.12 -3.26 0.30
N ILE A 243 -18.69 -2.83 -0.89
CA ILE A 243 -18.46 -1.41 -1.22
C ILE A 243 -19.44 -0.87 -2.26
N ASN A 244 -20.36 -1.69 -2.77
CA ASN A 244 -21.37 -1.30 -3.73
C ASN A 244 -22.79 -1.74 -3.38
#